data_76d89e955cdaa596f4519739a18e2b9e
#
_entry.id   76d89e955cdaa596f4519739a18e2b9e
#
_cell.length_a   1.000
_cell.length_b   1.000
_cell.length_c   1.000
_cell.angle_alpha   90.00
_cell.angle_beta   90.00
_cell.angle_gamma   90.00
#
_symmetry.space_group_name_H-M   'P 1'
#
loop_
_entity.id
_entity.type
_entity.pdbx_description
1 polymer ?
#
loop_
_entity_poly.entity_id
_entity_poly.type
_entity_poly.pdbx_seq_one_letter_code
_entity_poly.pdbx_strand_id
1 'polypeptide(L)'
;MPINPARIQADIDTIAGFTRTPGGGASRPTFSPAWRQARDYVIDQARAVGCHVRVDAAGNVHVRPAGVDWSRRAWMSGSHVDSVPHGGDFDGIVGVVGPLEVLRAAHDDRRDDLPLELVIFAEEEGTTFGLGML
;
A
#
# COMPACT_ATOMS: atom_id res chain seq x y z
N MET A 1 -18.55 3.41 9.54
CA MET A 1 -17.50 2.94 8.60
C MET A 1 -17.33 1.42 8.75
N PRO A 2 -18.16 0.61 8.11
CA PRO A 2 -17.96 -0.84 8.13
C PRO A 2 -16.75 -1.21 7.26
N ILE A 3 -15.85 -2.01 7.81
CA ILE A 3 -14.72 -2.59 7.07
C ILE A 3 -15.23 -3.79 6.27
N ASN A 4 -14.79 -3.92 5.02
CA ASN A 4 -15.14 -5.04 4.16
C ASN A 4 -13.97 -6.04 4.05
N PRO A 5 -13.99 -7.16 4.80
CA PRO A 5 -12.91 -8.15 4.76
C PRO A 5 -12.70 -8.79 3.39
N ALA A 6 -13.77 -8.87 2.57
CA ALA A 6 -13.64 -9.45 1.24
C ALA A 6 -12.82 -8.56 0.30
N ARG A 7 -12.89 -7.23 0.44
CA ARG A 7 -12.01 -6.31 -0.31
C ARG A 7 -10.55 -6.49 0.11
N ILE A 8 -10.29 -6.61 1.41
CA ILE A 8 -8.94 -6.84 1.94
C ILE A 8 -8.36 -8.14 1.36
N GLN A 9 -9.12 -9.23 1.40
CA GLN A 9 -8.67 -10.51 0.88
C GLN A 9 -8.43 -10.46 -0.63
N ALA A 10 -9.31 -9.81 -1.39
CA ALA A 10 -9.16 -9.65 -2.83
C ALA A 10 -7.90 -8.85 -3.20
N ASP A 11 -7.56 -7.81 -2.42
CA ASP A 11 -6.33 -7.03 -2.62
C ASP A 11 -5.09 -7.89 -2.34
N ILE A 12 -5.08 -8.66 -1.24
CA ILE A 12 -3.98 -9.58 -0.90
C ILE A 12 -3.78 -10.59 -2.05
N ASP A 13 -4.84 -11.25 -2.49
CA ASP A 13 -4.79 -12.26 -3.55
C ASP A 13 -4.29 -11.65 -4.87
N THR A 14 -4.71 -10.43 -5.20
CA THR A 14 -4.29 -9.71 -6.40
C THR A 14 -2.80 -9.40 -6.36
N ILE A 15 -2.31 -8.83 -5.25
CA ILE A 15 -0.90 -8.48 -5.08
C ILE A 15 -0.02 -9.75 -5.08
N ALA A 16 -0.45 -10.80 -4.40
CA ALA A 16 0.23 -12.10 -4.41
C ALA A 16 0.31 -12.69 -5.82
N GLY A 17 -0.72 -12.46 -6.65
CA GLY A 17 -0.79 -12.94 -8.04
C GLY A 17 0.28 -12.34 -8.96
N PHE A 18 0.81 -11.15 -8.67
CA PHE A 18 1.80 -10.48 -9.53
C PHE A 18 3.16 -11.18 -9.57
N THR A 19 3.53 -11.92 -8.54
CA THR A 19 4.89 -12.47 -8.43
C THR A 19 4.97 -13.86 -7.82
N ARG A 20 4.01 -14.72 -8.10
CA ARG A 20 4.11 -16.13 -7.69
C ARG A 20 5.34 -16.77 -8.33
N THR A 21 6.26 -17.21 -7.51
CA THR A 21 7.47 -17.93 -7.96
C THR A 21 7.22 -19.42 -8.03
N PRO A 22 7.89 -20.14 -8.93
CA PRO A 22 7.91 -21.60 -8.87
C PRO A 22 8.41 -22.06 -7.50
N GLY A 23 7.63 -22.90 -6.81
CA GLY A 23 7.94 -23.32 -5.43
C GLY A 23 7.24 -22.52 -4.33
N GLY A 24 6.47 -21.50 -4.69
CA GLY A 24 5.69 -20.68 -3.76
C GLY A 24 6.39 -19.39 -3.32
N GLY A 25 5.61 -18.53 -2.66
CA GLY A 25 6.06 -17.22 -2.21
C GLY A 25 6.10 -16.14 -3.29
N ALA A 26 6.36 -14.93 -2.87
CA ALA A 26 6.48 -13.75 -3.71
C ALA A 26 7.92 -13.24 -3.71
N SER A 27 8.37 -12.67 -4.82
CA SER A 27 9.68 -12.01 -4.92
C SER A 27 9.49 -10.66 -5.59
N ARG A 28 9.48 -9.59 -4.78
CA ARG A 28 9.26 -8.20 -5.21
C ARG A 28 10.36 -7.27 -4.67
N PRO A 29 11.60 -7.38 -5.16
CA PRO A 29 12.63 -6.42 -4.77
C PRO A 29 12.19 -5.00 -5.10
N THR A 30 12.52 -4.05 -4.23
CA THR A 30 12.17 -2.64 -4.40
C THR A 30 12.61 -2.10 -5.77
N PHE A 31 11.77 -1.29 -6.39
CA PHE A 31 11.92 -0.71 -7.74
C PHE A 31 11.91 -1.73 -8.89
N SER A 32 11.76 -3.03 -8.63
CA SER A 32 11.54 -4.04 -9.69
C SER A 32 10.21 -3.81 -10.41
N PRO A 33 10.01 -4.39 -11.62
CA PRO A 33 8.72 -4.34 -12.29
C PRO A 33 7.57 -4.90 -11.43
N ALA A 34 7.82 -5.96 -10.68
CA ALA A 34 6.84 -6.59 -9.81
C ALA A 34 6.45 -5.71 -8.61
N TRP A 35 7.44 -5.06 -7.98
CA TRP A 35 7.19 -4.06 -6.94
C TRP A 35 6.35 -2.90 -7.48
N ARG A 36 6.67 -2.43 -8.68
CA ARG A 36 5.92 -1.35 -9.34
C ARG A 36 4.48 -1.74 -9.58
N GLN A 37 4.22 -2.97 -10.06
CA GLN A 37 2.86 -3.46 -10.25
C GLN A 37 2.06 -3.48 -8.94
N ALA A 38 2.63 -3.97 -7.85
CA ALA A 38 1.98 -4.00 -6.54
C ALA A 38 1.69 -2.58 -6.01
N ARG A 39 2.69 -1.69 -6.08
CA ARG A 39 2.55 -0.28 -5.70
C ARG A 39 1.46 0.43 -6.53
N ASP A 40 1.53 0.31 -7.84
CA ASP A 40 0.61 1.00 -8.76
C ASP A 40 -0.82 0.49 -8.59
N TYR A 41 -1.01 -0.81 -8.34
CA TYR A 41 -2.31 -1.37 -7.97
C TYR A 41 -2.92 -0.65 -6.76
N VAL A 42 -2.16 -0.51 -5.66
CA VAL A 42 -2.65 0.19 -4.45
C VAL A 42 -2.96 1.66 -4.76
N ILE A 43 -2.11 2.33 -5.52
CA ILE A 43 -2.33 3.72 -5.97
C ILE A 43 -3.65 3.85 -6.75
N ASP A 44 -3.89 2.95 -7.69
CA ASP A 44 -5.11 2.99 -8.53
C ASP A 44 -6.36 2.70 -7.70
N GLN A 45 -6.30 1.77 -6.74
CA GLN A 45 -7.39 1.52 -5.82
C GLN A 45 -7.70 2.74 -4.93
N ALA A 46 -6.67 3.45 -4.46
CA ALA A 46 -6.84 4.66 -3.68
C ALA A 46 -7.42 5.82 -4.51
N ARG A 47 -6.95 5.99 -5.75
CA ARG A 47 -7.49 6.98 -6.67
C ARG A 47 -8.94 6.73 -7.04
N ALA A 48 -9.35 5.46 -7.16
CA ALA A 48 -10.73 5.08 -7.46
C ALA A 48 -11.73 5.57 -6.40
N VAL A 49 -11.27 5.82 -5.18
CA VAL A 49 -12.07 6.42 -4.08
C VAL A 49 -11.68 7.88 -3.81
N GLY A 50 -11.16 8.58 -4.81
CA GLY A 50 -10.92 10.03 -4.76
C GLY A 50 -9.70 10.44 -3.92
N CYS A 51 -8.79 9.54 -3.59
CA CYS A 51 -7.59 9.92 -2.84
C CYS A 51 -6.55 10.62 -3.72
N HIS A 52 -5.81 11.55 -3.11
CA HIS A 52 -4.63 12.17 -3.67
C HIS A 52 -3.37 11.40 -3.27
N VAL A 53 -2.43 11.32 -4.21
CA VAL A 53 -1.18 10.58 -4.06
C VAL A 53 0.02 11.49 -4.25
N ARG A 54 1.02 11.35 -3.38
CA ARG A 54 2.35 11.95 -3.51
C ARG A 54 3.40 10.87 -3.37
N VAL A 55 4.53 11.06 -4.03
CA VAL A 55 5.72 10.22 -3.88
C VAL A 55 6.84 11.12 -3.42
N ASP A 56 7.53 10.73 -2.36
CA ASP A 56 8.67 11.48 -1.85
C ASP A 56 9.98 11.14 -2.59
N ALA A 57 11.08 11.77 -2.18
CA ALA A 57 12.38 11.59 -2.83
C ALA A 57 12.99 10.19 -2.62
N ALA A 58 12.58 9.47 -1.59
CA ALA A 58 13.00 8.09 -1.33
C ALA A 58 12.15 7.05 -2.09
N GLY A 59 11.01 7.48 -2.64
CA GLY A 59 10.08 6.61 -3.35
C GLY A 59 8.92 6.11 -2.48
N ASN A 60 8.80 6.61 -1.24
CA ASN A 60 7.63 6.31 -0.40
C ASN A 60 6.38 6.95 -1.01
N VAL A 61 5.28 6.22 -0.95
CA VAL A 61 3.99 6.69 -1.49
C VAL A 61 3.11 7.11 -0.34
N HIS A 62 2.63 8.35 -0.41
CA HIS A 62 1.71 8.94 0.56
C HIS A 62 0.35 9.12 -0.08
N VAL A 63 -0.70 8.65 0.58
CA VAL A 63 -2.08 8.69 0.09
C VAL A 63 -2.98 9.34 1.12
N ARG A 64 -3.75 10.37 0.72
CA ARG A 64 -4.74 11.03 1.57
C ARG A 64 -6.07 11.20 0.87
N PRO A 65 -7.20 11.21 1.60
CA PRO A 65 -8.48 11.65 1.04
C PRO A 65 -8.36 13.05 0.42
N ALA A 66 -9.07 13.30 -0.68
CA ALA A 66 -8.98 14.58 -1.40
C ALA A 66 -9.39 15.80 -0.54
N GLY A 67 -10.26 15.61 0.45
CA GLY A 67 -10.70 16.65 1.39
C GLY A 67 -9.67 17.00 2.47
N VAL A 68 -8.51 16.32 2.51
CA VAL A 68 -7.48 16.53 3.54
C VAL A 68 -6.26 17.22 2.97
N ASP A 69 -6.07 18.48 3.37
CA ASP A 69 -4.89 19.27 2.98
C ASP A 69 -3.59 18.64 3.51
N TRP A 70 -2.53 18.66 2.68
CA TRP A 70 -1.24 18.08 3.02
C TRP A 70 -0.50 18.81 4.15
N SER A 71 -0.83 20.05 4.45
CA SER A 71 -0.28 20.81 5.57
C SER A 71 -0.87 20.40 6.92
N ARG A 72 -2.01 19.72 6.92
CA ARG A 72 -2.67 19.24 8.15
C ARG A 72 -1.97 17.98 8.68
N ARG A 73 -1.96 17.86 10.00
CA ARG A 73 -1.60 16.58 10.65
C ARG A 73 -2.62 15.52 10.29
N ALA A 74 -2.15 14.30 10.01
CA ALA A 74 -2.97 13.14 9.72
C ALA A 74 -2.55 11.95 10.58
N TRP A 75 -3.48 11.05 10.81
CA TRP A 75 -3.20 9.73 11.37
C TRP A 75 -2.61 8.87 10.27
N MET A 76 -1.35 8.51 10.42
CA MET A 76 -0.61 7.73 9.44
C MET A 76 -0.63 6.26 9.81
N SER A 77 -0.91 5.40 8.83
CA SER A 77 -0.76 3.97 8.91
C SER A 77 -0.27 3.44 7.57
N GLY A 78 0.60 2.43 7.60
CA GLY A 78 1.16 1.90 6.37
C GLY A 78 2.17 0.81 6.64
N SER A 79 2.73 0.28 5.57
CA SER A 79 3.78 -0.73 5.55
C SER A 79 4.45 -0.71 4.17
N HIS A 80 4.89 -1.86 3.66
CA HIS A 80 5.64 -2.01 2.42
C HIS A 80 4.97 -3.01 1.48
N VAL A 81 5.37 -3.00 0.21
CA VAL A 81 4.95 -3.98 -0.80
C VAL A 81 6.14 -4.75 -1.39
N ASP A 82 7.37 -4.36 -1.05
CA ASP A 82 8.55 -5.18 -1.34
C ASP A 82 8.53 -6.47 -0.50
N SER A 83 9.28 -7.45 -0.91
CA SER A 83 9.42 -8.72 -0.20
C SER A 83 10.82 -9.29 -0.37
N VAL A 84 11.24 -10.07 0.62
CA VAL A 84 12.38 -10.98 0.48
C VAL A 84 12.13 -12.01 -0.63
N PRO A 85 13.15 -12.64 -1.20
CA PRO A 85 12.96 -13.76 -2.11
C PRO A 85 12.11 -14.87 -1.46
N HIS A 86 11.09 -15.32 -2.17
CA HIS A 86 10.12 -16.32 -1.67
C HIS A 86 9.39 -15.88 -0.38
N GLY A 87 9.18 -14.58 -0.20
CA GLY A 87 8.47 -14.00 0.94
C GLY A 87 7.00 -14.42 0.98
N GLY A 88 6.37 -14.24 2.14
CA GLY A 88 4.95 -14.54 2.36
C GLY A 88 4.01 -13.55 1.66
N ASP A 89 2.75 -13.96 1.49
CA ASP A 89 1.73 -13.12 0.85
C ASP A 89 1.19 -12.02 1.77
N PHE A 90 1.44 -12.10 3.08
CA PHE A 90 0.87 -11.20 4.08
C PHE A 90 1.83 -10.14 4.60
N ASP A 91 3.13 -10.46 4.61
CA ASP A 91 4.16 -9.58 5.14
C ASP A 91 4.21 -8.26 4.36
N GLY A 92 4.15 -7.15 5.08
CA GLY A 92 3.99 -5.80 4.54
C GLY A 92 2.59 -5.53 3.96
N ILE A 93 2.06 -6.49 3.21
CA ILE A 93 0.82 -6.31 2.42
C ILE A 93 -0.38 -6.02 3.32
N VAL A 94 -0.56 -6.73 4.43
CA VAL A 94 -1.68 -6.48 5.36
C VAL A 94 -1.63 -5.05 5.91
N GLY A 95 -0.42 -4.55 6.21
CA GLY A 95 -0.21 -3.18 6.69
C GLY A 95 -0.46 -2.09 5.64
N VAL A 96 -0.56 -2.47 4.36
CA VAL A 96 -0.93 -1.56 3.26
C VAL A 96 -2.40 -1.67 2.92
N VAL A 97 -2.94 -2.87 2.74
CA VAL A 97 -4.34 -3.05 2.32
C VAL A 97 -5.34 -2.77 3.44
N GLY A 98 -4.95 -2.94 4.70
CA GLY A 98 -5.78 -2.55 5.85
C GLY A 98 -6.09 -1.04 5.86
N PRO A 99 -5.09 -0.16 5.87
CA PRO A 99 -5.31 1.28 5.74
C PRO A 99 -6.01 1.69 4.43
N LEU A 100 -5.73 1.02 3.31
CA LEU A 100 -6.46 1.24 2.06
C LEU A 100 -7.95 0.99 2.25
N GLU A 101 -8.32 -0.10 2.93
CA GLU A 101 -9.73 -0.39 3.23
C GLU A 101 -10.35 0.64 4.17
N VAL A 102 -9.58 1.18 5.13
CA VAL A 102 -10.06 2.29 5.98
C VAL A 102 -10.39 3.53 5.14
N LEU A 103 -9.55 3.88 4.16
CA LEU A 103 -9.81 4.98 3.23
C LEU A 103 -11.07 4.72 2.39
N ARG A 104 -11.26 3.50 1.89
CA ARG A 104 -12.47 3.10 1.16
C ARG A 104 -13.72 3.17 2.02
N ALA A 105 -13.65 2.67 3.25
CA ALA A 105 -14.78 2.71 4.19
C ALA A 105 -15.15 4.15 4.58
N ALA A 106 -14.15 5.04 4.71
CA ALA A 106 -14.38 6.46 4.92
C ALA A 106 -15.10 7.09 3.73
N HIS A 107 -14.66 6.80 2.51
CA HIS A 107 -15.29 7.26 1.27
C HIS A 107 -16.73 6.76 1.15
N ASP A 108 -16.97 5.47 1.38
CA ASP A 108 -18.32 4.86 1.35
C ASP A 108 -19.29 5.55 2.33
N ASP A 109 -18.77 6.01 3.49
CA ASP A 109 -19.52 6.77 4.49
C ASP A 109 -19.52 8.30 4.25
N ARG A 110 -18.96 8.77 3.11
CA ARG A 110 -18.83 10.20 2.77
C ARG A 110 -18.03 11.00 3.80
N ARG A 111 -16.98 10.40 4.33
CA ARG A 111 -16.06 10.97 5.32
C ARG A 111 -14.67 11.22 4.73
N ASP A 112 -14.63 11.80 3.53
CA ASP A 112 -13.38 12.17 2.84
C ASP A 112 -12.64 13.34 3.52
N ASP A 113 -13.17 13.87 4.60
CA ASP A 113 -12.60 14.91 5.47
C ASP A 113 -11.73 14.35 6.62
N LEU A 114 -11.77 13.05 6.84
CA LEU A 114 -11.00 12.42 7.93
C LEU A 114 -9.49 12.53 7.65
N PRO A 115 -8.70 13.03 8.62
CA PRO A 115 -7.27 13.24 8.46
C PRO A 115 -6.49 11.92 8.53
N LEU A 116 -6.72 11.07 7.55
CA LEU A 116 -6.09 9.75 7.40
C LEU A 116 -4.98 9.82 6.35
N GLU A 117 -3.93 9.03 6.54
CA GLU A 117 -2.86 8.87 5.58
C GLU A 117 -2.41 7.41 5.52
N LEU A 118 -2.44 6.81 4.32
CA LEU A 118 -1.77 5.56 4.03
C LEU A 118 -0.37 5.87 3.50
N VAL A 119 0.64 5.14 4.00
CA VAL A 119 2.00 5.21 3.47
C VAL A 119 2.45 3.82 3.01
N ILE A 120 3.05 3.77 1.81
CA ILE A 120 3.80 2.61 1.33
C ILE A 120 5.27 2.97 1.42
N PHE A 121 5.99 2.35 2.35
CA PHE A 121 7.44 2.54 2.50
C PHE A 121 8.19 1.79 1.40
N ALA A 122 9.23 2.43 0.87
CA ALA A 122 10.14 1.81 -0.07
C ALA A 122 11.29 1.12 0.69
N GLU A 123 11.72 -0.05 0.19
CA GLU A 123 12.90 -0.78 0.69
C GLU A 123 12.83 -1.15 2.18
N GLU A 124 11.67 -1.57 2.67
CA GLU A 124 11.56 -1.97 4.08
C GLU A 124 12.42 -3.20 4.39
N GLU A 125 12.42 -4.17 3.48
CA GLU A 125 13.14 -5.44 3.60
C GLU A 125 14.66 -5.32 3.37
N GLY A 126 15.14 -4.19 2.87
CA GLY A 126 16.56 -3.96 2.64
C GLY A 126 17.20 -4.86 1.58
N THR A 127 16.41 -5.51 0.73
CA THR A 127 16.91 -6.53 -0.20
C THR A 127 17.61 -5.96 -1.43
N THR A 128 17.36 -4.69 -1.77
CA THR A 128 17.94 -4.04 -2.96
C THR A 128 19.18 -3.22 -2.61
N PHE A 129 19.13 -2.44 -1.52
CA PHE A 129 20.21 -1.52 -1.16
C PHE A 129 20.93 -1.89 0.15
N GLY A 130 20.49 -2.93 0.84
CA GLY A 130 21.06 -3.35 2.11
C GLY A 130 20.74 -2.43 3.29
N LEU A 131 19.79 -1.53 3.12
CA LEU A 131 19.30 -0.61 4.14
C LEU A 131 17.77 -0.78 4.21
N GLY A 132 17.26 -1.09 5.37
CA GLY A 132 15.81 -1.13 5.58
C GLY A 132 15.25 0.28 5.72
N MET A 133 14.13 0.55 5.05
CA MET A 133 13.39 1.82 5.02
C MET A 133 14.20 3.01 4.52
N LEU A 134 13.99 3.36 3.27
CA LEU A 134 14.48 4.59 2.66
C LEU A 134 13.59 5.80 2.98
#